data_e177f27888174ac0a71ac3680f0bb732
#
_entry.id   e177f27888174ac0a71ac3680f0bb732
#
_cell.length_a   1.000
_cell.length_b   1.000
_cell.length_c   1.000
_cell.angle_alpha   90.00
_cell.angle_beta   90.00
_cell.angle_gamma   90.00
#
_symmetry.space_group_name_H-M   'P 1'
#
loop_
_entity.id
_entity.type
_entity.pdbx_description
1 polymer ?
#
loop_
_entity_poly.entity_id
_entity_poly.type
_entity_poly.pdbx_seq_one_letter_code
_entity_poly.pdbx_strand_id
1 'polypeptide(L)'
;MMKKTKLMAALFIIAAALSIKTANAQTIGDGKLRFGIGVDGLLPVGGLSNTENFALGITPRLQYALTDKLALTFTSGIYHFFPKKFYISDGTATYYAKYHLDIVPVKVGLKAFVTKNIYLAGEVGAGFEVEDGGGPVKLILSPGVGYATKHWDFGARYENFSGGNNSYGAVGLRLAYGFGL
;
A
#
# COMPACT_ATOMS: atom_id res chain seq x y z
N MET A 1 27.77 0.56 -3.78
CA MET A 1 27.37 -0.58 -4.64
C MET A 1 25.91 -1.01 -4.48
N MET A 2 25.25 -0.87 -3.34
CA MET A 2 23.85 -1.32 -3.10
C MET A 2 22.75 -0.59 -3.89
N LYS A 3 22.95 0.62 -4.38
CA LYS A 3 21.91 1.37 -5.13
C LYS A 3 21.63 0.81 -6.53
N LYS A 4 22.65 0.30 -7.22
CA LYS A 4 22.49 -0.26 -8.58
C LYS A 4 21.78 -1.60 -8.59
N THR A 5 21.96 -2.44 -7.57
CA THR A 5 21.32 -3.76 -7.46
C THR A 5 19.81 -3.62 -7.21
N LYS A 6 19.37 -2.63 -6.44
CA LYS A 6 17.95 -2.36 -6.20
C LYS A 6 17.23 -1.86 -7.45
N LEU A 7 17.90 -1.03 -8.24
CA LEU A 7 17.37 -0.53 -9.52
C LEU A 7 17.25 -1.65 -10.56
N MET A 8 18.25 -2.55 -10.63
CA MET A 8 18.21 -3.71 -11.52
C MET A 8 17.12 -4.70 -11.13
N ALA A 9 16.87 -4.93 -9.83
CA ALA A 9 15.78 -5.78 -9.37
C ALA A 9 14.41 -5.21 -9.75
N ALA A 10 14.21 -3.90 -9.62
CA ALA A 10 12.97 -3.23 -10.04
C ALA A 10 12.76 -3.33 -11.56
N LEU A 11 13.80 -3.11 -12.36
CA LEU A 11 13.75 -3.27 -13.81
C LEU A 11 13.47 -4.71 -14.24
N PHE A 12 14.02 -5.71 -13.52
CA PHE A 12 13.79 -7.11 -13.81
C PHE A 12 12.33 -7.52 -13.54
N ILE A 13 11.72 -6.99 -12.46
CA ILE A 13 10.30 -7.22 -12.14
C ILE A 13 9.40 -6.60 -13.21
N ILE A 14 9.72 -5.40 -13.71
CA ILE A 14 8.99 -4.74 -14.80
C ILE A 14 9.14 -5.52 -16.11
N ALA A 15 10.34 -5.98 -16.44
CA ALA A 15 10.60 -6.77 -17.65
C ALA A 15 9.92 -8.15 -17.61
N ALA A 16 9.89 -8.80 -16.44
CA ALA A 16 9.17 -10.07 -16.24
C ALA A 16 7.65 -9.88 -16.39
N ALA A 17 7.09 -8.79 -15.91
CA ALA A 17 5.67 -8.46 -16.08
C ALA A 17 5.28 -8.21 -17.54
N LEU A 18 6.19 -7.68 -18.36
CA LEU A 18 5.98 -7.44 -19.80
C LEU A 18 6.11 -8.71 -20.66
N SER A 19 6.76 -9.77 -20.14
CA SER A 19 7.02 -11.02 -20.88
C SER A 19 5.89 -12.06 -20.78
N ILE A 20 4.83 -11.80 -20.03
CA ILE A 20 3.73 -12.75 -19.79
C ILE A 20 2.85 -12.84 -21.03
N LYS A 21 3.08 -13.87 -21.84
CA LYS A 21 2.22 -14.23 -22.99
C LYS A 21 0.84 -14.68 -22.50
N THR A 22 -0.16 -14.03 -23.04
CA THR A 22 -1.60 -14.34 -23.14
C THR A 22 -2.18 -15.51 -22.33
N ALA A 23 -2.62 -15.20 -21.11
CA ALA A 23 -3.77 -15.86 -20.51
C ALA A 23 -4.99 -14.93 -20.69
N ASN A 24 -6.12 -15.44 -21.21
CA ASN A 24 -7.34 -14.65 -21.34
C ASN A 24 -7.84 -14.22 -19.95
N ALA A 25 -7.44 -13.06 -19.51
CA ALA A 25 -7.89 -12.47 -18.25
C ALA A 25 -9.25 -11.83 -18.50
N GLN A 26 -10.29 -12.34 -17.88
CA GLN A 26 -11.56 -11.63 -17.77
C GLN A 26 -11.40 -10.54 -16.70
N THR A 27 -10.71 -9.50 -17.06
CA THR A 27 -10.61 -8.34 -16.22
C THR A 27 -11.02 -7.17 -17.06
N ILE A 28 -11.65 -6.22 -16.48
CA ILE A 28 -12.06 -4.93 -17.03
C ILE A 28 -11.58 -4.77 -18.49
N GLY A 29 -12.47 -4.84 -19.48
CA GLY A 29 -12.07 -4.67 -20.90
C GLY A 29 -11.31 -3.36 -21.10
N ASP A 30 -10.47 -3.30 -22.16
CA ASP A 30 -9.67 -2.13 -22.50
C ASP A 30 -10.43 -0.80 -22.39
N GLY A 31 -9.79 0.18 -21.76
CA GLY A 31 -10.33 1.53 -21.63
C GLY A 31 -11.45 1.69 -20.60
N LYS A 32 -11.72 0.70 -19.77
CA LYS A 32 -12.74 0.80 -18.74
C LYS A 32 -12.17 1.32 -17.41
N LEU A 33 -12.92 2.22 -16.81
CA LEU A 33 -12.63 2.77 -15.49
C LEU A 33 -13.39 1.96 -14.44
N ARG A 34 -12.74 1.68 -13.32
CA ARG A 34 -13.33 1.03 -12.15
C ARG A 34 -13.02 1.85 -10.91
N PHE A 35 -14.04 2.15 -10.14
CA PHE A 35 -13.89 2.70 -8.78
C PHE A 35 -14.03 1.60 -7.76
N GLY A 36 -13.23 1.63 -6.70
CA GLY A 36 -13.32 0.69 -5.60
C GLY A 36 -13.08 1.35 -4.26
N ILE A 37 -13.72 0.82 -3.23
CA ILE A 37 -13.46 1.20 -1.83
C ILE A 37 -12.91 -0.03 -1.13
N GLY A 38 -11.77 0.13 -0.43
CA GLY A 38 -11.12 -0.92 0.31
C GLY A 38 -10.96 -0.58 1.79
N VAL A 39 -11.00 -1.63 2.59
CA VAL A 39 -10.55 -1.62 3.98
C VAL A 39 -9.18 -2.28 4.01
N ASP A 40 -8.26 -1.67 4.71
CA ASP A 40 -6.87 -2.10 4.84
C ASP A 40 -6.56 -2.39 6.30
N GLY A 41 -5.92 -3.51 6.56
CA GLY A 41 -5.28 -3.82 7.83
C GLY A 41 -3.77 -3.84 7.63
N LEU A 42 -3.01 -3.09 8.42
CA LEU A 42 -1.57 -3.04 8.32
C LEU A 42 -0.93 -3.48 9.64
N LEU A 43 0.07 -4.33 9.53
CA LEU A 43 0.92 -4.76 10.64
C LEU A 43 2.28 -4.09 10.48
N PRO A 44 2.62 -3.15 11.39
CA PRO A 44 3.93 -2.52 11.42
C PRO A 44 5.06 -3.52 11.54
N VAL A 45 6.17 -3.27 10.83
CA VAL A 45 7.39 -4.07 10.92
C VAL A 45 8.61 -3.17 11.09
N GLY A 46 9.70 -3.72 11.62
CA GLY A 46 10.90 -2.95 11.91
C GLY A 46 10.68 -1.96 13.07
N GLY A 47 11.24 -0.75 12.97
CA GLY A 47 11.18 0.26 14.03
C GLY A 47 9.75 0.66 14.43
N LEU A 48 8.82 0.72 13.47
CA LEU A 48 7.43 1.08 13.74
C LEU A 48 6.69 0.05 14.61
N SER A 49 7.09 -1.22 14.55
CA SER A 49 6.49 -2.26 15.39
C SER A 49 6.79 -2.08 16.89
N ASN A 50 7.72 -1.22 17.26
CA ASN A 50 8.01 -0.93 18.66
C ASN A 50 7.00 0.06 19.25
N THR A 51 6.45 0.95 18.42
CA THR A 51 5.56 2.04 18.85
C THR A 51 4.10 1.75 18.51
N GLU A 52 3.83 1.04 17.41
CA GLU A 52 2.49 0.79 16.90
C GLU A 52 2.14 -0.70 16.95
N ASN A 53 0.86 -1.01 17.25
CA ASN A 53 0.35 -2.38 17.25
C ASN A 53 -0.07 -2.82 15.86
N PHE A 54 -0.97 -2.07 15.25
CA PHE A 54 -1.53 -2.29 13.92
C PHE A 54 -2.13 -0.98 13.40
N ALA A 55 -2.51 -0.96 12.12
CA ALA A 55 -3.30 0.14 11.59
C ALA A 55 -4.53 -0.38 10.82
N LEU A 56 -5.57 0.42 10.79
CA LEU A 56 -6.73 0.25 9.92
C LEU A 56 -6.80 1.42 8.94
N GLY A 57 -7.26 1.12 7.74
CA GLY A 57 -7.41 2.14 6.72
C GLY A 57 -8.66 1.97 5.88
N ILE A 58 -9.10 3.07 5.30
CA ILE A 58 -10.11 3.10 4.26
C ILE A 58 -9.49 3.78 3.05
N THR A 59 -9.45 3.07 1.92
CA THR A 59 -8.76 3.55 0.74
C THR A 59 -9.62 3.41 -0.52
N PRO A 60 -10.20 4.50 -1.01
CA PRO A 60 -10.72 4.57 -2.37
C PRO A 60 -9.61 4.38 -3.40
N ARG A 61 -9.95 3.69 -4.49
CA ARG A 61 -9.04 3.41 -5.60
C ARG A 61 -9.76 3.59 -6.93
N LEU A 62 -9.14 4.35 -7.83
CA LEU A 62 -9.47 4.32 -9.24
C LEU A 62 -8.53 3.36 -9.96
N GLN A 63 -9.09 2.56 -10.86
CA GLN A 63 -8.34 1.64 -11.68
C GLN A 63 -8.77 1.81 -13.15
N TYR A 64 -7.80 2.04 -14.02
CA TYR A 64 -8.01 2.16 -15.46
C TYR A 64 -7.31 1.01 -16.19
N ALA A 65 -8.07 0.24 -16.94
CA ALA A 65 -7.53 -0.86 -17.72
C ALA A 65 -6.77 -0.32 -18.94
N LEU A 66 -5.46 -0.54 -18.98
CA LEU A 66 -4.61 -0.21 -20.11
C LEU A 66 -4.69 -1.32 -21.18
N THR A 67 -4.77 -2.57 -20.72
CA THR A 67 -4.97 -3.77 -21.53
C THR A 67 -5.75 -4.78 -20.70
N ASP A 68 -6.12 -5.91 -21.29
CA ASP A 68 -6.78 -7.01 -20.57
C ASP A 68 -5.97 -7.53 -19.35
N LYS A 69 -4.68 -7.24 -19.30
CA LYS A 69 -3.77 -7.74 -18.26
C LYS A 69 -3.09 -6.67 -17.44
N LEU A 70 -3.14 -5.43 -17.88
CA LEU A 70 -2.44 -4.33 -17.24
C LEU A 70 -3.42 -3.22 -16.90
N ALA A 71 -3.41 -2.78 -15.66
CA ALA A 71 -4.21 -1.67 -15.20
C ALA A 71 -3.37 -0.65 -14.42
N LEU A 72 -3.65 0.62 -14.66
CA LEU A 72 -3.15 1.73 -13.87
C LEU A 72 -4.03 1.89 -12.64
N THR A 73 -3.45 2.19 -11.49
CA THR A 73 -4.18 2.44 -10.25
C THR A 73 -3.82 3.80 -9.67
N PHE A 74 -4.82 4.47 -9.11
CA PHE A 74 -4.64 5.63 -8.24
C PHE A 74 -5.37 5.35 -6.93
N THR A 75 -4.63 5.38 -5.81
CA THR A 75 -5.12 5.04 -4.48
C THR A 75 -4.86 6.18 -3.52
N SER A 76 -5.88 6.57 -2.77
CA SER A 76 -5.76 7.50 -1.65
C SER A 76 -6.59 6.99 -0.47
N GLY A 77 -6.62 7.74 0.63
CA GLY A 77 -7.42 7.39 1.81
C GLY A 77 -6.76 7.81 3.10
N ILE A 78 -7.00 7.04 4.16
CA ILE A 78 -6.41 7.28 5.47
C ILE A 78 -6.03 5.96 6.12
N TYR A 79 -4.89 5.93 6.78
CA TYR A 79 -4.44 4.88 7.70
C TYR A 79 -4.37 5.45 9.10
N HIS A 80 -5.08 4.82 10.02
CA HIS A 80 -5.04 5.13 11.45
C HIS A 80 -4.24 4.06 12.17
N PHE A 81 -3.10 4.44 12.76
CA PHE A 81 -2.25 3.55 13.54
C PHE A 81 -2.67 3.56 15.00
N PHE A 82 -2.73 2.37 15.60
CA PHE A 82 -3.08 2.17 17.01
C PHE A 82 -1.82 2.01 17.84
N PRO A 83 -1.46 3.02 18.66
CA PRO A 83 -0.20 3.04 19.39
C PRO A 83 -0.14 1.99 20.49
N LYS A 84 1.06 1.53 20.79
CA LYS A 84 1.34 0.78 22.02
C LYS A 84 1.29 1.73 23.21
N LYS A 85 0.88 1.20 24.35
CA LYS A 85 0.91 1.95 25.61
C LYS A 85 2.34 1.94 26.15
N PHE A 86 2.93 3.12 26.29
CA PHE A 86 4.20 3.30 26.97
C PHE A 86 3.98 3.83 28.37
N TYR A 87 4.61 3.18 29.35
CA TYR A 87 4.63 3.64 30.72
C TYR A 87 5.95 4.38 30.93
N ILE A 88 5.90 5.65 31.19
CA ILE A 88 7.05 6.45 31.60
C ILE A 88 6.93 6.65 33.11
N SER A 89 7.87 6.10 33.89
CA SER A 89 7.93 6.30 35.36
C SER A 89 9.15 7.16 35.66
N ASP A 90 8.95 8.26 36.33
CA ASP A 90 10.00 9.13 36.84
C ASP A 90 10.34 8.86 38.31
N GLY A 91 9.83 7.73 38.84
CA GLY A 91 9.99 7.34 40.24
C GLY A 91 8.92 7.90 41.20
N THR A 92 8.16 8.90 40.77
CA THR A 92 7.12 9.57 41.57
C THR A 92 5.73 9.42 40.92
N ALA A 93 5.67 9.32 39.63
CA ALA A 93 4.40 9.16 38.87
C ALA A 93 4.61 8.31 37.60
N THR A 94 3.55 7.64 37.17
CA THR A 94 3.52 6.89 35.90
C THR A 94 2.61 7.61 34.94
N TYR A 95 3.16 8.06 33.81
CA TYR A 95 2.43 8.75 32.75
C TYR A 95 2.22 7.84 31.55
N TYR A 96 1.06 7.99 30.89
CA TYR A 96 0.75 7.34 29.62
C TYR A 96 1.06 8.31 28.48
N ALA A 97 2.01 7.96 27.64
CA ALA A 97 2.21 8.65 26.38
C ALA A 97 1.50 7.87 25.26
N LYS A 98 0.67 8.54 24.49
CA LYS A 98 0.05 8.04 23.26
C LYS A 98 0.44 8.97 22.13
N TYR A 99 1.11 8.44 21.15
CA TYR A 99 1.35 9.16 19.89
C TYR A 99 0.35 8.60 18.88
N HIS A 100 -0.49 9.47 18.33
CA HIS A 100 -1.39 9.08 17.25
C HIS A 100 -0.68 9.32 15.92
N LEU A 101 -0.58 8.28 15.12
CA LEU A 101 -0.03 8.37 13.78
C LEU A 101 -1.14 8.09 12.77
N ASP A 102 -1.52 9.14 12.04
CA ASP A 102 -2.42 9.04 10.91
C ASP A 102 -1.64 9.34 9.63
N ILE A 103 -1.87 8.56 8.58
CA ILE A 103 -1.20 8.76 7.29
C ILE A 103 -2.27 8.84 6.20
N VAL A 104 -2.20 9.91 5.40
CA VAL A 104 -2.96 10.05 4.16
C VAL A 104 -2.07 9.62 3.01
N PRO A 105 -2.24 8.40 2.46
CA PRO A 105 -1.49 7.93 1.30
C PRO A 105 -2.07 8.52 0.02
N VAL A 106 -1.20 8.91 -0.91
CA VAL A 106 -1.54 9.25 -2.29
C VAL A 106 -0.59 8.47 -3.18
N LYS A 107 -1.09 7.43 -3.85
CA LYS A 107 -0.27 6.47 -4.58
C LYS A 107 -0.78 6.27 -6.01
N VAL A 108 0.15 6.10 -6.93
CA VAL A 108 -0.09 5.61 -8.29
C VAL A 108 0.61 4.27 -8.46
N GLY A 109 0.09 3.41 -9.30
CA GLY A 109 0.70 2.10 -9.48
C GLY A 109 0.17 1.36 -10.69
N LEU A 110 0.73 0.17 -10.85
CA LEU A 110 0.36 -0.76 -11.90
C LEU A 110 -0.07 -2.09 -11.28
N LYS A 111 -1.11 -2.69 -11.86
CA LYS A 111 -1.56 -4.05 -11.62
C LYS A 111 -1.31 -4.87 -12.88
N ALA A 112 -0.55 -5.96 -12.78
CA ALA A 112 -0.29 -6.89 -13.86
C ALA A 112 -0.93 -8.25 -13.54
N PHE A 113 -1.92 -8.67 -14.31
CA PHE A 113 -2.60 -9.94 -14.12
C PHE A 113 -1.81 -11.08 -14.73
N VAL A 114 -1.34 -12.00 -13.88
CA VAL A 114 -0.61 -13.20 -14.26
C VAL A 114 -1.56 -14.37 -14.62
N THR A 115 -2.77 -14.34 -14.05
CA THR A 115 -3.89 -15.22 -14.42
C THR A 115 -5.16 -14.40 -14.54
N LYS A 116 -6.33 -15.03 -14.77
CA LYS A 116 -7.63 -14.33 -14.79
C LYS A 116 -7.89 -13.52 -13.52
N ASN A 117 -7.43 -13.99 -12.39
CA ASN A 117 -7.77 -13.43 -11.10
C ASN A 117 -6.57 -13.01 -10.27
N ILE A 118 -5.39 -13.62 -10.47
CA ILE A 118 -4.18 -13.33 -9.69
C ILE A 118 -3.39 -12.23 -10.38
N TYR A 119 -2.98 -11.23 -9.60
CA TYR A 119 -2.19 -10.12 -10.09
C TYR A 119 -0.97 -9.85 -9.20
N LEU A 120 0.05 -9.27 -9.80
CA LEU A 120 1.13 -8.55 -9.13
C LEU A 120 0.82 -7.06 -9.21
N ALA A 121 1.17 -6.33 -8.17
CA ALA A 121 0.99 -4.88 -8.12
C ALA A 121 2.24 -4.19 -7.58
N GLY A 122 2.46 -2.97 -8.05
CA GLY A 122 3.45 -2.06 -7.50
C GLY A 122 2.87 -0.66 -7.48
N GLU A 123 2.88 -0.03 -6.30
CA GLU A 123 2.44 1.35 -6.13
C GLU A 123 3.58 2.19 -5.57
N VAL A 124 3.65 3.44 -6.00
CA VAL A 124 4.58 4.46 -5.49
C VAL A 124 3.80 5.74 -5.21
N GLY A 125 4.18 6.45 -4.18
CA GLY A 125 3.49 7.69 -3.85
C GLY A 125 4.02 8.37 -2.61
N ALA A 126 3.22 9.29 -2.08
CA ALA A 126 3.51 10.04 -0.87
C ALA A 126 2.54 9.64 0.25
N GLY A 127 3.08 9.54 1.45
CA GLY A 127 2.32 9.42 2.69
C GLY A 127 2.47 10.70 3.50
N PHE A 128 1.38 11.38 3.72
CA PHE A 128 1.34 12.59 4.53
C PHE A 128 1.00 12.19 5.96
N GLU A 129 1.96 12.31 6.86
CA GLU A 129 1.73 12.10 8.28
C GLU A 129 0.93 13.29 8.83
N VAL A 130 -0.21 12.99 9.44
CA VAL A 130 -1.13 14.00 10.01
C VAL A 130 -0.95 13.97 11.52
N GLU A 131 -0.18 14.93 12.01
CA GLU A 131 0.05 15.17 13.43
C GLU A 131 -0.27 16.64 13.76
N ASP A 132 -0.45 16.96 15.04
CA ASP A 132 -0.57 18.34 15.49
C ASP A 132 0.70 19.12 15.17
N GLY A 133 0.65 19.99 14.16
CA GLY A 133 1.79 20.76 13.65
C GLY A 133 2.35 20.30 12.30
N GLY A 134 1.79 19.22 11.71
CA GLY A 134 2.20 18.65 10.43
C GLY A 134 3.41 17.72 10.55
N GLY A 135 3.25 16.50 10.08
CA GLY A 135 4.31 15.50 10.03
C GLY A 135 5.12 15.52 8.72
N PRO A 136 6.22 14.77 8.66
CA PRO A 136 7.02 14.67 7.45
C PRO A 136 6.26 13.92 6.34
N VAL A 137 6.54 14.29 5.10
CA VAL A 137 6.07 13.54 3.94
C VAL A 137 6.99 12.34 3.72
N LYS A 138 6.41 11.15 3.63
CA LYS A 138 7.11 9.89 3.37
C LYS A 138 6.92 9.44 1.92
N LEU A 139 7.96 8.95 1.29
CA LEU A 139 7.85 8.19 0.05
C LEU A 139 7.31 6.79 0.39
N ILE A 140 6.23 6.39 -0.27
CA ILE A 140 5.66 5.04 -0.14
C ILE A 140 6.06 4.22 -1.36
N LEU A 141 6.64 3.02 -1.11
CA LEU A 141 6.82 1.97 -2.11
C LEU A 141 6.02 0.75 -1.65
N SER A 142 5.14 0.25 -2.51
CA SER A 142 4.16 -0.77 -2.13
C SER A 142 4.08 -1.90 -3.17
N PRO A 143 5.03 -2.84 -3.18
CA PRO A 143 4.88 -4.08 -3.92
C PRO A 143 3.83 -4.98 -3.27
N GLY A 144 3.06 -5.70 -4.10
CA GLY A 144 2.01 -6.56 -3.62
C GLY A 144 1.57 -7.62 -4.62
N VAL A 145 0.73 -8.51 -4.14
CA VAL A 145 0.08 -9.57 -4.90
C VAL A 145 -1.38 -9.64 -4.46
N GLY A 146 -2.26 -10.06 -5.34
CA GLY A 146 -3.65 -10.18 -4.98
C GLY A 146 -4.47 -11.06 -5.91
N TYR A 147 -5.71 -11.22 -5.49
CA TYR A 147 -6.75 -11.95 -6.19
C TYR A 147 -7.95 -11.03 -6.40
N ALA A 148 -8.31 -10.80 -7.64
CA ALA A 148 -9.44 -9.95 -8.00
C ALA A 148 -10.49 -10.73 -8.78
N THR A 149 -11.76 -10.48 -8.44
CA THR A 149 -12.93 -10.92 -9.17
C THR A 149 -13.60 -9.73 -9.83
N LYS A 150 -14.78 -9.93 -10.41
CA LYS A 150 -15.57 -8.84 -10.98
C LYS A 150 -15.86 -7.71 -9.97
N HIS A 151 -16.09 -8.05 -8.70
CA HIS A 151 -16.47 -7.07 -7.68
C HIS A 151 -15.49 -6.99 -6.51
N TRP A 152 -14.85 -8.11 -6.15
CA TRP A 152 -13.98 -8.18 -4.99
C TRP A 152 -12.50 -8.17 -5.37
N ASP A 153 -11.70 -7.54 -4.52
CA ASP A 153 -10.25 -7.44 -4.66
C ASP A 153 -9.60 -7.71 -3.31
N PHE A 154 -8.87 -8.81 -3.22
CA PHE A 154 -8.10 -9.23 -2.05
C PHE A 154 -6.62 -9.02 -2.36
N GLY A 155 -5.93 -8.22 -1.57
CA GLY A 155 -4.51 -7.94 -1.79
C GLY A 155 -3.69 -8.09 -0.53
N ALA A 156 -2.47 -8.60 -0.70
CA ALA A 156 -1.41 -8.54 0.29
C ALA A 156 -0.26 -7.70 -0.25
N ARG A 157 0.30 -6.82 0.56
CA ARG A 157 1.37 -5.92 0.13
C ARG A 157 2.32 -5.60 1.27
N TYR A 158 3.51 -5.21 0.90
CA TYR A 158 4.46 -4.59 1.81
C TYR A 158 4.52 -3.10 1.49
N GLU A 159 4.31 -2.25 2.47
CA GLU A 159 4.48 -0.81 2.34
C GLU A 159 5.77 -0.38 3.03
N ASN A 160 6.66 0.25 2.28
CA ASN A 160 7.84 0.90 2.81
C ASN A 160 7.62 2.41 2.81
N PHE A 161 7.69 3.00 3.98
CA PHE A 161 7.63 4.44 4.20
C PHE A 161 9.04 4.95 4.41
N SER A 162 9.54 5.79 3.51
CA SER A 162 10.91 6.32 3.58
C SER A 162 10.93 7.82 3.37
N GLY A 163 11.85 8.50 4.05
CA GLY A 163 12.01 9.95 4.00
C GLY A 163 12.11 10.57 5.40
N GLY A 164 12.67 11.77 5.47
CA GLY A 164 13.07 12.34 6.74
C GLY A 164 14.18 11.52 7.40
N ASN A 165 14.22 11.50 8.72
CA ASN A 165 15.25 10.80 9.47
C ASN A 165 14.93 9.31 9.71
N ASN A 166 13.72 8.84 9.39
CA ASN A 166 13.24 7.50 9.70
C ASN A 166 12.64 6.81 8.47
N SER A 167 12.92 5.50 8.35
CA SER A 167 12.24 4.62 7.41
C SER A 167 11.62 3.46 8.18
N TYR A 168 10.40 3.11 7.83
CA TYR A 168 9.68 2.01 8.45
C TYR A 168 8.81 1.27 7.43
N GLY A 169 8.32 0.11 7.82
CA GLY A 169 7.51 -0.71 6.93
C GLY A 169 6.26 -1.24 7.61
N ALA A 170 5.32 -1.70 6.78
CA ALA A 170 4.15 -2.44 7.23
C ALA A 170 3.78 -3.53 6.21
N VAL A 171 3.32 -4.66 6.70
CA VAL A 171 2.66 -5.69 5.89
C VAL A 171 1.17 -5.40 5.92
N GLY A 172 0.57 -5.20 4.75
CA GLY A 172 -0.82 -4.83 4.61
C GLY A 172 -1.65 -5.91 3.94
N LEU A 173 -2.87 -6.11 4.43
CA LEU A 173 -3.94 -6.85 3.77
C LEU A 173 -5.03 -5.86 3.38
N ARG A 174 -5.58 -6.02 2.19
CA ARG A 174 -6.65 -5.20 1.65
C ARG A 174 -7.82 -6.07 1.20
N LEU A 175 -9.02 -5.68 1.60
CA LEU A 175 -10.27 -6.15 1.04
C LEU A 175 -11.00 -4.97 0.43
N ALA A 176 -11.32 -5.04 -0.86
CA ALA A 176 -12.02 -3.97 -1.54
C ALA A 176 -13.19 -4.47 -2.39
N TYR A 177 -14.19 -3.62 -2.49
CA TYR A 177 -15.31 -3.80 -3.42
C TYR A 177 -15.21 -2.77 -4.52
N GLY A 178 -15.37 -3.22 -5.78
CA GLY A 178 -15.22 -2.38 -6.96
C GLY A 178 -16.46 -2.32 -7.81
N PHE A 179 -16.74 -1.10 -8.26
CA PHE A 179 -17.83 -0.75 -9.16
C PHE A 179 -17.25 -0.46 -10.54
N GLY A 180 -17.80 -1.07 -11.59
CA GLY A 180 -17.51 -0.65 -12.98
C GLY A 180 -18.20 0.68 -13.26
N LEU A 181 -17.50 1.59 -13.88
CA LEU A 181 -17.99 2.89 -14.35
C LEU A 181 -18.18 2.86 -15.86
#